data_2f4810a92c39e917b41ef3c9c08c865f
#
_entry.id   2f4810a92c39e917b41ef3c9c08c865f
#
_cell.length_a   1.000
_cell.length_b   1.000
_cell.length_c   1.000
_cell.angle_alpha   90.00
_cell.angle_beta   90.00
_cell.angle_gamma   90.00
#
_symmetry.space_group_name_H-M   'P 1'
#
loop_
_entity.id
_entity.type
_entity.pdbx_description
1 polymer ?
#
loop_
_entity_poly.entity_id
_entity_poly.type
_entity_poly.pdbx_seq_one_letter_code
_entity_poly.pdbx_strand_id
1 'polypeptide(L)'
;KPRGGKLPFGPIWDFDRALGSTDGRDNNPRTWRSTSSDRGTDFFNYPWWKRMFLDIDFFQKYIDRFQSLRRAEFSKANINTIIDGMADELREAQKRNLAKWNQRPRSAYGGTYQGEVNHMKTWLSQRISFMEKQFVDPPESNRQAGYIEPSTLINLKSKEGGKIYYTLDGTDPRRTGGSVASKAILYAKPIKINEGVLVTARVYKTAHRSLT
;
A
#
# COMPACT_ATOMS: atom_id res chain seq x y z
N LYS A 1 -2.51 -7.06 28.50
CA LYS A 1 -1.94 -7.94 27.47
C LYS A 1 -0.81 -8.79 28.07
N PRO A 2 -0.75 -10.11 27.85
CA PRO A 2 0.37 -10.93 28.30
C PRO A 2 1.70 -10.46 27.68
N ARG A 3 2.79 -10.48 28.44
CA ARG A 3 4.13 -10.19 27.92
C ARG A 3 4.46 -11.16 26.76
N GLY A 4 4.94 -10.63 25.65
CA GLY A 4 5.24 -11.43 24.44
C GLY A 4 4.06 -11.74 23.52
N GLY A 5 2.82 -11.46 23.91
CA GLY A 5 1.67 -11.61 23.03
C GLY A 5 1.62 -10.56 21.91
N LYS A 6 1.07 -10.92 20.74
CA LYS A 6 0.82 -9.99 19.64
C LYS A 6 -0.12 -8.86 20.08
N LEU A 7 0.08 -7.65 19.57
CA LEU A 7 -0.85 -6.54 19.73
C LEU A 7 -1.94 -6.69 18.65
N PRO A 8 -3.20 -7.03 18.99
CA PRO A 8 -4.28 -7.04 18.02
C PRO A 8 -4.65 -5.62 17.66
N PHE A 9 -4.88 -5.37 16.37
CA PHE A 9 -5.48 -4.15 15.85
C PHE A 9 -6.92 -4.46 15.45
N GLY A 10 -7.83 -3.63 15.85
CA GLY A 10 -9.24 -3.81 15.53
C GLY A 10 -10.16 -3.34 16.65
N PRO A 11 -11.48 -3.40 16.44
CA PRO A 11 -12.13 -3.84 15.20
C PRO A 11 -11.92 -2.87 14.04
N ILE A 12 -12.14 -3.33 12.79
CA ILE A 12 -12.31 -2.45 11.63
C ILE A 12 -13.72 -1.84 11.76
N TRP A 13 -13.79 -0.56 12.09
CA TRP A 13 -15.03 0.08 12.46
C TRP A 13 -15.00 1.59 12.15
N ASP A 14 -16.16 2.15 11.82
CA ASP A 14 -16.41 3.58 11.73
C ASP A 14 -15.64 4.30 10.60
N PHE A 15 -15.65 3.71 9.41
CA PHE A 15 -15.00 4.26 8.22
C PHE A 15 -15.93 5.13 7.35
N ASP A 16 -17.14 5.44 7.80
CA ASP A 16 -18.11 6.28 7.10
C ASP A 16 -17.61 7.71 6.87
N ARG A 17 -16.64 8.16 7.68
CA ARG A 17 -15.97 9.46 7.56
C ARG A 17 -14.67 9.43 6.76
N ALA A 18 -14.33 8.31 6.15
CA ALA A 18 -13.17 8.16 5.29
C ALA A 18 -13.46 8.48 3.81
N LEU A 19 -12.42 8.53 3.00
CA LEU A 19 -12.49 8.65 1.53
C LEU A 19 -13.11 9.95 1.02
N GLY A 20 -12.75 11.08 1.63
CA GLY A 20 -13.25 12.39 1.24
C GLY A 20 -14.63 12.68 1.83
N SER A 21 -14.79 12.43 3.12
CA SER A 21 -15.99 12.69 3.87
C SER A 21 -16.40 14.16 3.85
N THR A 22 -17.61 14.45 4.32
CA THR A 22 -18.21 15.78 4.29
C THR A 22 -17.58 16.79 5.24
N ASP A 23 -16.79 16.33 6.23
CA ASP A 23 -16.18 17.22 7.22
C ASP A 23 -14.79 17.76 6.83
N GLY A 24 -14.30 17.40 5.67
CA GLY A 24 -13.06 17.96 5.10
C GLY A 24 -11.77 17.37 5.61
N ARG A 25 -11.77 16.46 6.58
CA ARG A 25 -10.56 15.94 7.21
C ARG A 25 -9.67 15.15 6.29
N ASP A 26 -10.23 14.44 5.35
CA ASP A 26 -9.54 13.56 4.42
C ASP A 26 -9.80 13.91 2.95
N ASN A 27 -10.12 15.16 2.66
CA ASN A 27 -10.44 15.63 1.31
C ASN A 27 -9.29 15.44 0.33
N ASN A 28 -8.06 15.58 0.79
CA ASN A 28 -6.90 15.45 -0.08
C ASN A 28 -6.30 14.03 -0.01
N PRO A 29 -6.51 13.19 -1.03
CA PRO A 29 -5.92 11.84 -1.08
C PRO A 29 -4.40 11.83 -1.22
N ARG A 30 -3.78 12.98 -1.55
CA ARG A 30 -2.36 13.11 -1.87
C ARG A 30 -1.51 13.68 -0.73
N THR A 31 -1.95 13.52 0.50
CA THR A 31 -1.20 13.92 1.69
C THR A 31 -1.39 12.90 2.80
N TRP A 32 -0.39 12.75 3.67
CA TRP A 32 -0.49 11.93 4.89
C TRP A 32 -1.30 12.61 5.97
N ARG A 33 -1.40 13.92 5.91
CA ARG A 33 -2.10 14.76 6.86
C ARG A 33 -3.38 15.32 6.28
N SER A 34 -4.36 15.50 7.12
CA SER A 34 -5.43 16.46 6.85
C SER A 34 -4.85 17.89 6.83
N THR A 35 -5.39 18.73 5.96
CA THR A 35 -5.14 20.17 5.99
C THR A 35 -5.98 20.88 7.04
N SER A 36 -6.94 20.16 7.66
CA SER A 36 -7.76 20.68 8.75
C SER A 36 -6.98 20.72 10.07
N SER A 37 -7.45 21.50 11.03
CA SER A 37 -6.92 21.57 12.38
C SER A 37 -7.13 20.29 13.21
N ASP A 38 -7.81 19.31 12.65
CA ASP A 38 -8.07 18.05 13.33
C ASP A 38 -6.82 17.17 13.39
N ARG A 39 -6.17 17.17 14.53
CA ARG A 39 -4.97 16.38 14.79
C ARG A 39 -5.23 14.87 14.78
N GLY A 40 -6.47 14.42 14.88
CA GLY A 40 -6.85 13.01 14.86
C GLY A 40 -6.59 12.32 13.53
N THR A 41 -6.38 13.09 12.45
CA THR A 41 -6.04 12.56 11.12
C THR A 41 -4.54 12.55 10.82
N ASP A 42 -3.72 13.08 11.71
CA ASP A 42 -2.26 13.04 11.58
C ASP A 42 -1.71 11.71 12.12
N PHE A 43 -1.96 10.68 11.35
CA PHE A 43 -1.69 9.29 11.68
C PHE A 43 -0.24 9.04 12.16
N PHE A 44 0.75 9.63 11.49
CA PHE A 44 2.15 9.42 11.85
C PHE A 44 2.62 10.19 13.07
N ASN A 45 1.91 11.24 13.47
CA ASN A 45 2.24 12.05 14.67
C ASN A 45 1.39 11.68 15.88
N TYR A 46 0.40 10.83 15.74
CA TYR A 46 -0.36 10.34 16.88
C TYR A 46 0.54 9.50 17.80
N PRO A 47 0.50 9.68 19.12
CA PRO A 47 1.55 9.20 20.04
C PRO A 47 1.96 7.73 19.88
N TRP A 48 0.99 6.85 19.68
CA TRP A 48 1.23 5.41 19.52
C TRP A 48 1.82 5.06 18.14
N TRP A 49 1.25 5.61 17.10
CA TRP A 49 1.64 5.35 15.72
C TRP A 49 2.99 5.97 15.42
N LYS A 50 3.23 7.22 15.86
CA LYS A 50 4.52 7.88 15.70
C LYS A 50 5.65 7.01 16.22
N ARG A 51 5.51 6.46 17.45
CA ARG A 51 6.54 5.62 18.02
C ARG A 51 6.77 4.33 17.22
N MET A 52 5.72 3.72 16.68
CA MET A 52 5.83 2.51 15.86
C MET A 52 6.49 2.80 14.52
N PHE A 53 6.16 3.90 13.87
CA PHE A 53 6.75 4.28 12.58
C PHE A 53 8.18 4.83 12.68
N LEU A 54 8.67 5.14 13.87
CA LEU A 54 10.09 5.41 14.12
C LEU A 54 10.92 4.12 14.13
N ASP A 55 10.31 2.96 14.34
CA ASP A 55 10.97 1.66 14.20
C ASP A 55 11.08 1.31 12.71
N ILE A 56 12.31 1.30 12.21
CA ILE A 56 12.59 1.06 10.78
C ILE A 56 12.17 -0.34 10.31
N ASP A 57 12.09 -1.32 11.19
CA ASP A 57 11.66 -2.67 10.84
C ASP A 57 10.14 -2.77 10.80
N PHE A 58 9.45 -2.09 11.72
CA PHE A 58 7.99 -1.94 11.63
C PHE A 58 7.59 -1.20 10.34
N PHE A 59 8.26 -0.09 10.05
CA PHE A 59 7.97 0.69 8.85
C PHE A 59 8.25 -0.08 7.57
N GLN A 60 9.34 -0.86 7.52
CA GLN A 60 9.62 -1.71 6.37
C GLN A 60 8.54 -2.79 6.18
N LYS A 61 8.06 -3.41 7.25
CA LYS A 61 6.93 -4.36 7.18
C LYS A 61 5.65 -3.72 6.64
N TYR A 62 5.39 -2.48 7.02
CA TYR A 62 4.26 -1.71 6.47
C TYR A 62 4.39 -1.52 4.95
N ILE A 63 5.58 -1.10 4.49
CA ILE A 63 5.88 -0.95 3.06
C ILE A 63 5.73 -2.27 2.31
N ASP A 64 6.36 -3.34 2.81
CA ASP A 64 6.33 -4.67 2.19
C ASP A 64 4.88 -5.19 2.08
N ARG A 65 4.07 -4.99 3.12
CA ARG A 65 2.65 -5.37 3.10
C ARG A 65 1.86 -4.57 2.09
N PHE A 66 2.05 -3.25 2.05
CA PHE A 66 1.41 -2.39 1.05
C PHE A 66 1.77 -2.83 -0.37
N GLN A 67 3.06 -3.03 -0.66
CA GLN A 67 3.51 -3.47 -1.99
C GLN A 67 3.00 -4.86 -2.37
N SER A 68 2.89 -5.77 -1.40
CA SER A 68 2.25 -7.07 -1.61
C SER A 68 0.78 -6.93 -2.02
N LEU A 69 0.01 -6.14 -1.26
CA LEU A 69 -1.39 -5.89 -1.55
C LEU A 69 -1.60 -5.19 -2.90
N ARG A 70 -0.68 -4.32 -3.32
CA ARG A 70 -0.75 -3.62 -4.62
C ARG A 70 -0.72 -4.57 -5.81
N ARG A 71 -0.12 -5.72 -5.67
CA ARG A 71 -0.05 -6.73 -6.75
C ARG A 71 -1.34 -7.53 -6.92
N ALA A 72 -2.22 -7.52 -5.93
CA ALA A 72 -3.46 -8.29 -5.91
C ALA A 72 -4.64 -7.44 -5.43
N GLU A 73 -4.89 -7.45 -4.13
CA GLU A 73 -6.11 -6.89 -3.49
C GLU A 73 -6.27 -5.39 -3.74
N PHE A 74 -5.17 -4.63 -3.73
CA PHE A 74 -5.16 -3.20 -4.00
C PHE A 74 -4.88 -2.84 -5.46
N SER A 75 -4.99 -3.81 -6.38
CA SER A 75 -4.99 -3.46 -7.80
C SER A 75 -6.20 -2.59 -8.12
N LYS A 76 -6.04 -1.63 -9.04
CA LYS A 76 -7.13 -0.72 -9.43
C LYS A 76 -8.35 -1.49 -9.94
N ALA A 77 -8.13 -2.56 -10.68
CA ALA A 77 -9.20 -3.40 -11.20
C ALA A 77 -9.99 -4.04 -10.06
N ASN A 78 -9.30 -4.68 -9.11
CA ASN A 78 -9.96 -5.36 -8.00
C ASN A 78 -10.71 -4.40 -7.09
N ILE A 79 -10.13 -3.25 -6.73
CA ILE A 79 -10.81 -2.22 -5.94
C ILE A 79 -12.08 -1.73 -6.64
N ASN A 80 -12.02 -1.45 -7.94
CA ASN A 80 -13.18 -1.03 -8.69
C ASN A 80 -14.27 -2.11 -8.71
N THR A 81 -13.89 -3.38 -8.90
CA THR A 81 -14.83 -4.52 -8.86
C THR A 81 -15.53 -4.62 -7.52
N ILE A 82 -14.79 -4.48 -6.41
CA ILE A 82 -15.37 -4.52 -5.05
C ILE A 82 -16.36 -3.35 -4.86
N ILE A 83 -15.97 -2.13 -5.22
CA ILE A 83 -16.81 -0.95 -5.07
C ILE A 83 -18.07 -1.07 -5.94
N ASP A 84 -17.93 -1.53 -7.19
CA ASP A 84 -19.08 -1.72 -8.08
C ASP A 84 -20.04 -2.77 -7.55
N GLY A 85 -19.56 -3.90 -7.07
CA GLY A 85 -20.37 -4.93 -6.44
C GLY A 85 -21.17 -4.42 -5.24
N MET A 86 -20.52 -3.70 -4.32
CA MET A 86 -21.18 -3.09 -3.16
C MET A 86 -22.19 -2.00 -3.59
N ALA A 87 -21.85 -1.20 -4.60
CA ALA A 87 -22.73 -0.16 -5.10
C ALA A 87 -23.97 -0.75 -5.79
N ASP A 88 -23.81 -1.84 -6.51
CA ASP A 88 -24.93 -2.55 -7.15
C ASP A 88 -25.87 -3.18 -6.11
N GLU A 89 -25.34 -3.78 -5.06
CA GLU A 89 -26.11 -4.32 -3.94
C GLU A 89 -26.96 -3.24 -3.25
N LEU A 90 -26.41 -2.03 -3.10
CA LEU A 90 -27.09 -0.91 -2.46
C LEU A 90 -27.98 -0.09 -3.42
N ARG A 91 -27.97 -0.39 -4.72
CA ARG A 91 -28.59 0.45 -5.76
C ARG A 91 -30.07 0.79 -5.50
N GLU A 92 -30.82 -0.14 -4.95
CA GLU A 92 -32.23 0.07 -4.65
C GLU A 92 -32.41 0.66 -3.24
N ALA A 93 -31.71 0.12 -2.26
CA ALA A 93 -31.82 0.55 -0.87
C ALA A 93 -31.43 2.01 -0.66
N GLN A 94 -30.40 2.52 -1.38
CA GLN A 94 -29.93 3.89 -1.25
C GLN A 94 -31.03 4.92 -1.56
N LYS A 95 -31.93 4.64 -2.50
CA LYS A 95 -33.04 5.55 -2.85
C LYS A 95 -33.97 5.76 -1.65
N ARG A 96 -34.36 4.68 -0.96
CA ARG A 96 -35.18 4.74 0.24
C ARG A 96 -34.46 5.42 1.39
N ASN A 97 -33.16 5.14 1.56
CA ASN A 97 -32.34 5.77 2.59
C ASN A 97 -32.26 7.29 2.41
N LEU A 98 -31.98 7.74 1.19
CA LEU A 98 -31.87 9.16 0.87
C LEU A 98 -33.24 9.87 1.09
N ALA A 99 -34.35 9.26 0.69
CA ALA A 99 -35.65 9.79 0.91
C ALA A 99 -36.03 9.87 2.40
N LYS A 100 -35.79 8.79 3.16
CA LYS A 100 -36.12 8.71 4.58
C LYS A 100 -35.37 9.75 5.42
N TRP A 101 -34.09 9.95 5.15
CA TRP A 101 -33.21 10.81 5.95
C TRP A 101 -33.01 12.20 5.33
N ASN A 102 -33.72 12.52 4.27
CA ASN A 102 -33.59 13.77 3.50
C ASN A 102 -32.12 14.09 3.16
N GLN A 103 -31.34 13.07 2.87
CA GLN A 103 -29.96 13.25 2.45
C GLN A 103 -29.87 13.28 0.93
N ARG A 104 -28.93 14.07 0.43
CA ARG A 104 -28.71 14.18 -1.02
C ARG A 104 -27.23 13.90 -1.33
N PRO A 105 -26.97 13.21 -2.44
CA PRO A 105 -25.61 13.10 -2.94
C PRO A 105 -25.00 14.49 -3.16
N ARG A 106 -23.72 14.62 -2.94
CA ARG A 106 -23.01 15.90 -3.02
C ARG A 106 -23.01 16.46 -4.44
N SER A 107 -23.42 17.72 -4.58
CA SER A 107 -23.46 18.42 -5.88
C SER A 107 -22.07 18.49 -6.53
N ALA A 108 -21.01 18.59 -5.73
CA ALA A 108 -19.63 18.56 -6.18
C ALA A 108 -19.25 17.30 -6.98
N TYR A 109 -20.01 16.21 -6.82
CA TYR A 109 -19.83 14.94 -7.53
C TYR A 109 -21.01 14.60 -8.46
N GLY A 110 -21.67 15.64 -8.95
CA GLY A 110 -22.78 15.52 -9.89
C GLY A 110 -24.14 15.26 -9.26
N GLY A 111 -24.28 15.32 -7.94
CA GLY A 111 -25.55 15.19 -7.21
C GLY A 111 -26.24 13.83 -7.38
N THR A 112 -25.51 12.78 -7.71
CA THR A 112 -26.06 11.44 -7.96
C THR A 112 -25.34 10.38 -7.14
N TYR A 113 -26.02 9.27 -6.86
CA TYR A 113 -25.41 8.11 -6.23
C TYR A 113 -24.18 7.61 -7.01
N GLN A 114 -24.27 7.52 -8.32
CA GLN A 114 -23.15 7.12 -9.17
C GLN A 114 -21.97 8.12 -9.09
N GLY A 115 -22.25 9.40 -8.94
CA GLY A 115 -21.23 10.41 -8.71
C GLY A 115 -20.44 10.19 -7.43
N GLU A 116 -21.12 9.83 -6.33
CA GLU A 116 -20.45 9.46 -5.07
C GLU A 116 -19.59 8.20 -5.21
N VAL A 117 -20.08 7.18 -5.90
CA VAL A 117 -19.32 5.94 -6.20
C VAL A 117 -18.07 6.26 -7.03
N ASN A 118 -18.20 7.09 -8.06
CA ASN A 118 -17.08 7.49 -8.92
C ASN A 118 -16.05 8.34 -8.14
N HIS A 119 -16.52 9.20 -7.24
CA HIS A 119 -15.65 9.96 -6.35
C HIS A 119 -14.82 9.02 -5.46
N MET A 120 -15.44 8.04 -4.82
CA MET A 120 -14.75 7.06 -3.97
C MET A 120 -13.64 6.32 -4.75
N LYS A 121 -13.93 5.84 -5.95
CA LYS A 121 -12.95 5.19 -6.83
C LYS A 121 -11.78 6.11 -7.18
N THR A 122 -12.10 7.36 -7.51
CA THR A 122 -11.10 8.38 -7.86
C THR A 122 -10.20 8.69 -6.66
N TRP A 123 -10.81 8.89 -5.49
CA TRP A 123 -10.09 9.18 -4.26
C TRP A 123 -9.12 8.04 -3.90
N LEU A 124 -9.59 6.79 -3.90
CA LEU A 124 -8.75 5.62 -3.62
C LEU A 124 -7.62 5.45 -4.64
N SER A 125 -7.91 5.63 -5.92
CA SER A 125 -6.89 5.58 -6.96
C SER A 125 -5.78 6.61 -6.75
N GLN A 126 -6.16 7.83 -6.36
CA GLN A 126 -5.21 8.90 -6.07
C GLN A 126 -4.42 8.65 -4.77
N ARG A 127 -5.07 8.15 -3.73
CA ARG A 127 -4.42 7.78 -2.46
C ARG A 127 -3.36 6.70 -2.68
N ILE A 128 -3.71 5.66 -3.39
CA ILE A 128 -2.79 4.55 -3.69
C ILE A 128 -1.61 5.06 -4.50
N SER A 129 -1.85 5.85 -5.55
CA SER A 129 -0.78 6.42 -6.36
C SER A 129 0.12 7.39 -5.58
N PHE A 130 -0.44 8.12 -4.61
CA PHE A 130 0.35 8.92 -3.68
C PHE A 130 1.23 8.04 -2.80
N MET A 131 0.68 6.98 -2.21
CA MET A 131 1.43 6.07 -1.35
C MET A 131 2.56 5.37 -2.10
N GLU A 132 2.32 4.91 -3.33
CA GLU A 132 3.36 4.31 -4.19
C GLU A 132 4.58 5.24 -4.34
N LYS A 133 4.33 6.52 -4.55
CA LYS A 133 5.42 7.52 -4.70
C LYS A 133 6.19 7.81 -3.40
N GLN A 134 5.69 7.38 -2.25
CA GLN A 134 6.38 7.56 -0.98
C GLN A 134 7.40 6.46 -0.69
N PHE A 135 7.32 5.34 -1.39
CA PHE A 135 8.14 4.16 -1.11
C PHE A 135 9.05 3.84 -2.30
N VAL A 136 10.20 3.23 -1.99
CA VAL A 136 11.07 2.69 -3.03
C VAL A 136 10.40 1.46 -3.63
N ASP A 137 10.27 1.44 -4.96
CA ASP A 137 9.72 0.30 -5.67
C ASP A 137 10.59 -0.96 -5.48
N PRO A 138 9.99 -2.14 -5.35
CA PRO A 138 10.74 -3.38 -5.41
C PRO A 138 11.40 -3.55 -6.78
N PRO A 139 12.47 -4.34 -6.89
CA PRO A 139 13.09 -4.58 -8.18
C PRO A 139 12.11 -5.31 -9.10
N GLU A 140 12.09 -4.90 -10.37
CA GLU A 140 11.38 -5.60 -11.43
C GLU A 140 12.21 -6.76 -11.96
N SER A 141 11.57 -7.87 -12.25
CA SER A 141 12.17 -9.04 -12.90
C SER A 141 11.60 -9.23 -14.30
N ASN A 142 12.45 -9.66 -15.24
CA ASN A 142 12.01 -10.07 -16.56
C ASN A 142 11.27 -11.42 -16.58
N ARG A 143 11.20 -12.12 -15.43
CA ARG A 143 10.52 -13.41 -15.28
C ARG A 143 9.66 -13.39 -14.03
N GLN A 144 8.51 -14.06 -14.12
CA GLN A 144 7.66 -14.37 -12.99
C GLN A 144 8.08 -15.70 -12.36
N ALA A 145 7.61 -15.96 -11.13
CA ALA A 145 7.77 -17.25 -10.49
C ALA A 145 7.06 -18.36 -11.29
N GLY A 146 7.61 -19.54 -11.31
CA GLY A 146 7.08 -20.69 -12.03
C GLY A 146 8.20 -21.55 -12.63
N TYR A 147 7.83 -22.47 -13.49
CA TYR A 147 8.81 -23.28 -14.24
C TYR A 147 9.58 -22.41 -15.24
N ILE A 148 10.89 -22.58 -15.24
CA ILE A 148 11.80 -21.96 -16.19
C ILE A 148 12.82 -22.99 -16.69
N GLU A 149 13.26 -22.86 -17.93
CA GLU A 149 14.29 -23.73 -18.49
C GLU A 149 15.65 -23.50 -17.82
N PRO A 150 16.47 -24.55 -17.66
CA PRO A 150 17.85 -24.42 -17.21
C PRO A 150 18.63 -23.39 -18.03
N SER A 151 19.58 -22.71 -17.39
CA SER A 151 20.37 -21.62 -17.96
C SER A 151 19.58 -20.33 -18.28
N THR A 152 18.32 -20.21 -17.83
CA THR A 152 17.58 -18.97 -17.95
C THR A 152 18.27 -17.83 -17.20
N LEU A 153 18.31 -16.66 -17.82
CA LEU A 153 18.87 -15.45 -17.25
C LEU A 153 17.77 -14.59 -16.63
N ILE A 154 17.87 -14.33 -15.33
CA ILE A 154 17.00 -13.41 -14.60
C ILE A 154 17.66 -12.03 -14.57
N ASN A 155 16.96 -11.06 -15.16
CA ASN A 155 17.36 -9.66 -15.13
C ASN A 155 16.54 -8.92 -14.08
N LEU A 156 17.22 -8.21 -13.19
CA LEU A 156 16.62 -7.35 -12.18
C LEU A 156 16.87 -5.89 -12.53
N LYS A 157 15.84 -5.05 -12.37
CA LYS A 157 15.92 -3.61 -12.63
C LYS A 157 15.26 -2.82 -11.50
N SER A 158 15.91 -1.75 -11.06
CA SER A 158 15.30 -0.74 -10.20
C SER A 158 14.85 0.45 -11.05
N LYS A 159 13.59 0.85 -10.91
CA LYS A 159 13.03 2.02 -11.62
C LYS A 159 13.67 3.33 -11.16
N GLU A 160 13.92 3.42 -9.88
CA GLU A 160 14.37 4.66 -9.23
C GLU A 160 15.88 4.68 -8.96
N GLY A 161 16.62 3.70 -9.49
CA GLY A 161 18.03 3.50 -9.16
C GLY A 161 18.22 2.91 -7.76
N GLY A 162 19.47 2.94 -7.28
CA GLY A 162 19.86 2.24 -6.05
C GLY A 162 20.53 0.91 -6.35
N LYS A 163 21.06 0.28 -5.31
CA LYS A 163 21.69 -1.04 -5.42
C LYS A 163 20.66 -2.13 -5.22
N ILE A 164 20.66 -3.15 -6.05
CA ILE A 164 19.82 -4.32 -5.84
C ILE A 164 20.66 -5.39 -5.13
N TYR A 165 20.13 -5.93 -4.04
CA TYR A 165 20.67 -7.10 -3.37
C TYR A 165 19.68 -8.25 -3.46
N TYR A 166 20.15 -9.47 -3.63
CA TYR A 166 19.34 -10.65 -3.74
C TYR A 166 19.93 -11.85 -3.00
N THR A 167 19.09 -12.85 -2.73
CA THR A 167 19.45 -14.19 -2.26
C THR A 167 18.85 -15.23 -3.20
N LEU A 168 19.38 -16.46 -3.15
CA LEU A 168 18.87 -17.60 -3.94
C LEU A 168 18.18 -18.66 -3.07
N ASP A 169 18.20 -18.47 -1.75
CA ASP A 169 17.62 -19.39 -0.76
C ASP A 169 16.29 -18.88 -0.18
N GLY A 170 15.74 -17.80 -0.73
CA GLY A 170 14.50 -17.18 -0.27
C GLY A 170 14.62 -16.34 1.00
N THR A 171 15.79 -16.28 1.62
CA THR A 171 16.02 -15.40 2.78
C THR A 171 15.96 -13.93 2.37
N ASP A 172 15.59 -13.07 3.31
CA ASP A 172 15.52 -11.63 3.03
C ASP A 172 16.94 -11.05 2.89
N PRO A 173 17.27 -10.34 1.80
CA PRO A 173 18.52 -9.60 1.67
C PRO A 173 18.72 -8.49 2.70
N ARG A 174 17.66 -8.10 3.43
CA ARG A 174 17.68 -7.11 4.50
C ARG A 174 17.66 -7.79 5.87
N ARG A 175 18.53 -7.36 6.76
CA ARG A 175 18.52 -7.74 8.20
C ARG A 175 17.65 -6.78 9.01
N THR A 176 17.25 -7.25 10.19
CA THR A 176 16.73 -6.39 11.26
C THR A 176 17.72 -5.23 11.49
N GLY A 177 17.19 -4.01 11.62
CA GLY A 177 17.99 -2.80 11.69
C GLY A 177 18.39 -2.22 10.32
N GLY A 178 17.93 -2.80 9.20
CA GLY A 178 18.03 -2.21 7.86
C GLY A 178 19.34 -2.50 7.11
N SER A 179 20.30 -3.18 7.71
CA SER A 179 21.57 -3.52 7.04
C SER A 179 21.40 -4.65 6.02
N VAL A 180 22.34 -4.75 5.09
CA VAL A 180 22.41 -5.84 4.12
C VAL A 180 22.76 -7.15 4.82
N ALA A 181 22.03 -8.23 4.49
CA ALA A 181 22.30 -9.56 5.04
C ALA A 181 23.63 -10.12 4.53
N SER A 182 24.31 -10.91 5.36
CA SER A 182 25.62 -11.49 5.01
C SER A 182 25.59 -12.42 3.79
N LYS A 183 24.45 -13.10 3.57
CA LYS A 183 24.21 -13.96 2.40
C LYS A 183 23.72 -13.21 1.16
N ALA A 184 23.40 -11.92 1.28
CA ALA A 184 22.89 -11.15 0.17
C ALA A 184 24.00 -10.82 -0.83
N ILE A 185 23.71 -11.02 -2.10
CA ILE A 185 24.61 -10.81 -3.22
C ILE A 185 24.22 -9.48 -3.89
N LEU A 186 25.22 -8.63 -4.15
CA LEU A 186 25.00 -7.42 -4.95
C LEU A 186 24.74 -7.81 -6.42
N TYR A 187 23.61 -7.36 -6.95
CA TYR A 187 23.27 -7.59 -8.35
C TYR A 187 24.12 -6.70 -9.26
N ALA A 188 25.02 -7.32 -10.03
CA ALA A 188 25.89 -6.66 -10.99
C ALA A 188 25.69 -7.17 -12.42
N LYS A 189 25.13 -8.38 -12.59
CA LYS A 189 24.91 -9.03 -13.88
C LYS A 189 23.70 -9.97 -13.81
N PRO A 190 23.12 -10.38 -14.94
CA PRO A 190 22.02 -11.35 -14.97
C PRO A 190 22.33 -12.61 -14.17
N ILE A 191 21.33 -13.09 -13.41
CA ILE A 191 21.45 -14.29 -12.59
C ILE A 191 21.11 -15.49 -13.45
N LYS A 192 22.07 -16.39 -13.64
CA LYS A 192 21.85 -17.64 -14.36
C LYS A 192 21.26 -18.69 -13.42
N ILE A 193 20.09 -19.21 -13.77
CA ILE A 193 19.39 -20.24 -13.01
C ILE A 193 19.56 -21.59 -13.68
N ASN A 194 20.12 -22.56 -12.94
CA ASN A 194 20.33 -23.94 -13.45
C ASN A 194 19.54 -24.98 -12.64
N GLU A 195 19.00 -24.60 -11.48
CA GLU A 195 18.25 -25.47 -10.59
C GLU A 195 17.11 -24.70 -9.90
N GLY A 196 16.23 -25.40 -9.20
CA GLY A 196 15.15 -24.75 -8.46
C GLY A 196 15.68 -23.88 -7.33
N VAL A 197 15.40 -22.57 -7.39
CA VAL A 197 15.82 -21.57 -6.39
C VAL A 197 14.69 -20.62 -6.07
N LEU A 198 14.73 -20.02 -4.91
CA LEU A 198 13.82 -18.93 -4.53
C LEU A 198 14.58 -17.61 -4.49
N VAL A 199 14.46 -16.84 -5.57
CA VAL A 199 15.11 -15.52 -5.66
C VAL A 199 14.31 -14.50 -4.86
N THR A 200 14.90 -13.95 -3.81
CA THR A 200 14.36 -12.80 -3.07
C THR A 200 15.27 -11.59 -3.29
N ALA A 201 14.70 -10.47 -3.70
CA ALA A 201 15.49 -9.29 -4.05
C ALA A 201 14.87 -8.00 -3.46
N ARG A 202 15.76 -7.05 -3.11
CA ARG A 202 15.40 -5.72 -2.59
C ARG A 202 16.25 -4.64 -3.24
N VAL A 203 15.65 -3.46 -3.40
CA VAL A 203 16.39 -2.24 -3.72
C VAL A 203 16.88 -1.60 -2.43
N TYR A 204 18.18 -1.31 -2.35
CA TYR A 204 18.79 -0.57 -1.26
C TYR A 204 19.06 0.86 -1.71
N LYS A 205 18.50 1.83 -0.99
CA LYS A 205 18.76 3.27 -1.13
C LYS A 205 19.15 3.87 0.20
N THR A 206 20.17 4.71 0.21
CA THR A 206 20.66 5.42 1.41
C THR A 206 19.82 6.65 1.77
N ALA A 207 19.01 7.17 0.86
CA ALA A 207 18.18 8.33 1.12
C ALA A 207 16.95 7.95 1.96
N HIS A 208 16.92 8.38 3.22
CA HIS A 208 15.72 8.34 4.05
C HIS A 208 14.69 9.30 3.49
N ARG A 209 13.49 8.82 3.23
CA ARG A 209 12.34 9.72 3.08
C ARG A 209 11.88 10.12 4.47
N SER A 210 11.92 11.41 4.72
CA SER A 210 11.25 12.00 5.87
C SER A 210 9.74 11.79 5.72
N LEU A 211 9.08 11.32 6.76
CA LEU A 211 7.62 11.28 6.88
C LEU A 211 7.12 12.66 7.37
N THR A 212 7.48 13.71 6.68
CA THR A 212 7.01 15.08 6.98
C THR A 212 5.84 15.45 6.08
#